data_11104ab61938bcd0825acdd93422aec4
#
_entry.id   11104ab61938bcd0825acdd93422aec4
#
_cell.length_a   1.000
_cell.length_b   1.000
_cell.length_c   1.000
_cell.angle_alpha   90.00
_cell.angle_beta   90.00
_cell.angle_gamma   90.00
#
_symmetry.space_group_name_H-M   'P 1'
#
loop_
_entity.id
_entity.type
_entity.pdbx_description
1 polymer ?
#
loop_
_entity_poly.entity_id
_entity_poly.type
_entity_poly.pdbx_seq_one_letter_code
_entity_poly.pdbx_strand_id
1 'polypeptide(L)'
;MKILGQKLNRRFFLRLFSFSAIAAILPQRVFGLTDHRRDKNIPKRYIQNRDRPGFFIRSANPFMGVNVNNWNLPIRGMVKNPIVLEYEDMFGFKVISQVSRLKCVECWSAKAKWEGFHFQELIALVKPDPKARFVYFKSADSYYESFTLEELIRSRVIMVLRMNGQPLSKDHGFPLRLIAPFKYGYKNVKYITSIEFSDSR
;
A
#
# COMPACT_ATOMS: atom_id res chain seq x y z
N MET A 1 -12.22 -2.03 -13.44
CA MET A 1 -12.98 -2.27 -12.19
C MET A 1 -14.27 -3.01 -12.51
N LYS A 2 -14.48 -4.17 -11.90
CA LYS A 2 -15.68 -4.98 -12.08
C LYS A 2 -16.37 -5.20 -10.75
N ILE A 3 -17.65 -4.85 -10.65
CA ILE A 3 -18.55 -5.42 -9.63
C ILE A 3 -19.03 -6.75 -10.23
N LEU A 4 -19.18 -7.80 -9.41
CA LEU A 4 -19.60 -9.13 -9.87
C LEU A 4 -20.78 -9.01 -10.88
N GLY A 5 -20.45 -9.13 -12.17
CA GLY A 5 -21.41 -9.10 -13.28
C GLY A 5 -21.50 -7.82 -14.12
N GLN A 6 -20.85 -6.71 -13.76
CA GLN A 6 -20.88 -5.49 -14.61
C GLN A 6 -19.51 -4.81 -14.67
N LYS A 7 -19.06 -4.46 -15.89
CA LYS A 7 -17.94 -3.55 -16.08
C LYS A 7 -18.38 -2.13 -15.70
N LEU A 8 -17.78 -1.59 -14.65
CA LEU A 8 -17.97 -0.17 -14.32
C LEU A 8 -17.24 0.68 -15.35
N ASN A 9 -18.00 1.51 -16.04
CA ASN A 9 -17.46 2.37 -17.08
C ASN A 9 -16.62 3.50 -16.44
N ARG A 10 -15.48 3.88 -17.05
CA ARG A 10 -14.61 4.99 -16.68
C ARG A 10 -15.37 6.29 -16.29
N ARG A 11 -16.51 6.54 -16.95
CA ARG A 11 -17.37 7.70 -16.70
C ARG A 11 -18.05 7.67 -15.33
N PHE A 12 -18.32 6.49 -14.78
CA PHE A 12 -18.91 6.35 -13.44
C PHE A 12 -17.87 6.67 -12.35
N PHE A 13 -16.64 6.21 -12.56
CA PHE A 13 -15.52 6.50 -11.65
C PHE A 13 -15.21 8.02 -11.63
N LEU A 14 -15.21 8.67 -12.79
CA LEU A 14 -14.97 10.12 -12.90
C LEU A 14 -16.10 10.97 -12.29
N ARG A 15 -17.34 10.49 -12.27
CA ARG A 15 -18.47 11.19 -11.65
C ARG A 15 -18.44 11.17 -10.12
N LEU A 16 -17.78 10.20 -9.51
CA LEU A 16 -17.57 10.15 -8.06
C LEU A 16 -16.50 11.14 -7.57
N PHE A 17 -15.64 11.59 -8.46
CA PHE A 17 -14.48 12.45 -8.14
C PHE A 17 -14.46 13.81 -8.87
N SER A 18 -15.59 14.26 -9.40
CA SER A 18 -15.66 15.56 -10.13
C SER A 18 -15.69 16.77 -9.20
N PHE A 19 -14.72 16.90 -8.31
CA PHE A 19 -14.40 18.20 -7.71
C PHE A 19 -12.89 18.32 -7.49
N SER A 20 -12.32 19.29 -8.20
CA SER A 20 -10.95 19.82 -8.08
C SER A 20 -9.91 19.29 -9.06
N ALA A 21 -10.08 19.65 -10.33
CA ALA A 21 -8.96 19.80 -11.24
C ALA A 21 -8.47 21.25 -11.19
N ILE A 22 -7.52 21.57 -10.32
CA ILE A 22 -6.58 22.66 -10.54
C ILE A 22 -5.21 22.00 -10.52
N ALA A 23 -4.72 21.66 -11.71
CA ALA A 23 -3.34 21.26 -11.93
C ALA A 23 -2.48 22.53 -11.78
N ALA A 24 -1.96 22.77 -10.61
CA ALA A 24 -0.84 23.65 -10.43
C ALA A 24 0.39 22.98 -11.05
N ILE A 25 0.79 23.46 -12.22
CA ILE A 25 2.09 23.17 -12.82
C ILE A 25 3.13 23.85 -11.91
N LEU A 26 3.59 23.11 -10.92
CA LEU A 26 4.79 23.49 -10.18
C LEU A 26 5.98 22.83 -10.86
N PRO A 27 7.07 23.57 -11.10
CA PRO A 27 8.26 22.99 -11.70
C PRO A 27 8.75 21.85 -10.82
N GLN A 28 8.96 20.69 -11.45
CA GLN A 28 9.57 19.53 -10.83
C GLN A 28 11.04 19.83 -10.49
N ARG A 29 11.27 20.67 -9.49
CA ARG A 29 12.56 20.69 -8.81
C ARG A 29 12.57 19.58 -7.80
N VAL A 30 13.03 18.43 -8.27
CA VAL A 30 14.04 17.61 -7.64
C VAL A 30 14.03 17.68 -6.11
N PHE A 31 13.16 16.91 -5.49
CA PHE A 31 13.52 16.32 -4.22
C PHE A 31 13.97 14.89 -4.49
N GLY A 32 15.10 14.79 -5.17
CA GLY A 32 15.92 13.60 -5.19
C GLY A 32 16.57 13.38 -3.83
N LEU A 33 15.76 13.03 -2.86
CA LEU A 33 16.25 12.46 -1.61
C LEU A 33 15.71 11.05 -1.50
N THR A 34 16.27 10.19 -2.32
CA THR A 34 16.39 8.78 -1.98
C THR A 34 17.26 8.68 -0.73
N ASP A 35 16.73 9.14 0.41
CA ASP A 35 17.46 8.92 1.64
C ASP A 35 17.31 7.47 2.06
N HIS A 36 18.03 6.61 1.37
CA HIS A 36 18.30 5.24 1.78
C HIS A 36 19.24 5.19 2.99
N ARG A 37 19.54 6.36 3.59
CA ARG A 37 20.49 6.43 4.67
C ARG A 37 19.89 5.80 5.91
N ARG A 38 20.77 5.09 6.61
CA ARG A 38 20.53 4.69 7.98
C ARG A 38 20.05 5.88 8.78
N ASP A 39 19.02 5.69 9.56
CA ASP A 39 18.69 6.64 10.58
C ASP A 39 19.92 6.80 11.52
N LYS A 40 20.53 7.97 11.51
CA LYS A 40 21.68 8.28 12.33
C LYS A 40 21.39 8.16 13.84
N ASN A 41 20.11 8.19 14.21
CA ASN A 41 19.67 8.12 15.61
C ASN A 41 19.55 6.69 16.12
N ILE A 42 19.74 5.66 15.28
CA ILE A 42 19.75 4.27 15.74
C ILE A 42 21.17 3.92 16.17
N PRO A 43 21.36 3.51 17.42
CA PRO A 43 22.66 3.05 17.87
C PRO A 43 23.22 1.97 16.94
N LYS A 44 24.47 2.11 16.53
CA LYS A 44 25.13 1.19 15.58
C LYS A 44 25.04 -0.28 16.01
N ARG A 45 24.96 -0.57 17.30
CA ARG A 45 24.80 -1.93 17.86
C ARG A 45 23.52 -2.65 17.44
N TYR A 46 22.48 -1.89 17.04
CA TYR A 46 21.19 -2.43 16.62
C TYR A 46 21.04 -2.54 15.10
N ILE A 47 22.10 -2.22 14.34
CA ILE A 47 22.05 -2.27 12.88
C ILE A 47 22.76 -3.57 12.47
N GLN A 48 21.96 -4.54 12.02
CA GLN A 48 22.53 -5.69 11.35
C GLN A 48 23.03 -5.28 9.97
N ASN A 49 24.17 -5.82 9.57
CA ASN A 49 24.77 -5.61 8.26
C ASN A 49 25.07 -4.13 7.94
N ARG A 50 26.07 -3.57 8.65
CA ARG A 50 26.49 -2.16 8.56
C ARG A 50 26.94 -1.70 7.17
N ASP A 51 27.27 -2.64 6.30
CA ASP A 51 27.88 -2.37 4.99
C ASP A 51 26.84 -2.08 3.90
N ARG A 52 25.55 -2.24 4.22
CA ARG A 52 24.45 -1.98 3.30
C ARG A 52 23.51 -0.91 3.85
N PRO A 53 23.70 0.35 3.49
CA PRO A 53 22.77 1.43 3.85
C PRO A 53 21.42 1.23 3.14
N GLY A 54 20.33 1.61 3.82
CA GLY A 54 18.98 1.60 3.23
C GLY A 54 18.08 0.48 3.73
N PHE A 55 17.16 0.08 2.87
CA PHE A 55 16.21 -0.98 3.15
C PHE A 55 16.83 -2.36 2.97
N PHE A 56 16.68 -3.21 3.97
CA PHE A 56 16.95 -4.64 3.79
C PHE A 56 15.67 -5.32 3.27
N ILE A 57 15.86 -6.15 2.25
CA ILE A 57 14.75 -6.84 1.61
C ILE A 57 14.49 -8.14 2.37
N ARG A 58 13.20 -8.32 2.74
CA ARG A 58 12.70 -9.56 3.33
C ARG A 58 11.45 -9.98 2.58
N SER A 59 11.34 -11.27 2.30
CA SER A 59 10.15 -11.90 1.74
C SER A 59 9.86 -13.17 2.54
N ALA A 60 8.61 -13.54 2.69
CA ALA A 60 8.23 -14.75 3.42
C ALA A 60 8.70 -16.01 2.69
N ASN A 61 8.58 -16.01 1.37
CA ASN A 61 9.03 -17.08 0.49
C ASN A 61 9.81 -16.51 -0.71
N PRO A 62 10.57 -17.35 -1.42
CA PRO A 62 11.16 -16.99 -2.70
C PRO A 62 10.08 -16.46 -3.66
N PHE A 63 10.33 -15.32 -4.28
CA PHE A 63 9.33 -14.62 -5.06
C PHE A 63 9.90 -14.06 -6.35
N MET A 64 9.32 -14.45 -7.49
CA MET A 64 9.81 -14.07 -8.83
C MET A 64 9.25 -12.74 -9.32
N GLY A 65 8.24 -12.19 -8.67
CA GLY A 65 7.57 -10.96 -9.05
C GLY A 65 6.12 -11.18 -9.49
N VAL A 66 5.40 -10.10 -9.71
CA VAL A 66 4.02 -10.11 -10.22
C VAL A 66 4.02 -9.62 -11.66
N ASN A 67 3.35 -10.37 -12.54
CA ASN A 67 3.00 -9.86 -13.86
C ASN A 67 1.76 -8.98 -13.72
N VAL A 68 1.92 -7.69 -13.92
CA VAL A 68 0.87 -6.70 -13.75
C VAL A 68 -0.30 -6.89 -14.72
N ASN A 69 -0.05 -7.41 -15.92
CA ASN A 69 -1.11 -7.64 -16.92
C ASN A 69 -2.13 -8.69 -16.46
N ASN A 70 -1.73 -9.58 -15.55
CA ASN A 70 -2.59 -10.62 -14.98
C ASN A 70 -2.93 -10.35 -13.51
N TRP A 71 -2.45 -9.23 -12.96
CA TRP A 71 -2.72 -8.88 -11.58
C TRP A 71 -4.09 -8.24 -11.42
N ASN A 72 -4.79 -8.67 -10.40
CA ASN A 72 -6.01 -8.04 -9.95
C ASN A 72 -6.09 -8.08 -8.42
N LEU A 73 -6.91 -7.19 -7.87
CA LEU A 73 -7.13 -7.05 -6.44
C LEU A 73 -8.61 -7.28 -6.12
N PRO A 74 -9.01 -8.52 -5.83
CA PRO A 74 -10.32 -8.78 -5.27
C PRO A 74 -10.42 -8.22 -3.85
N ILE A 75 -11.47 -7.44 -3.60
CA ILE A 75 -11.83 -6.93 -2.29
C ILE A 75 -13.20 -7.50 -1.96
N ARG A 76 -13.27 -8.31 -0.92
CA ARG A 76 -14.42 -9.15 -0.60
C ARG A 76 -14.62 -9.37 0.90
N GLY A 77 -15.48 -10.32 1.26
CA GLY A 77 -15.87 -10.62 2.64
C GLY A 77 -17.06 -9.78 3.08
N MET A 78 -17.06 -9.31 4.31
CA MET A 78 -18.14 -8.53 4.89
C MET A 78 -18.19 -7.10 4.33
N VAL A 79 -18.55 -6.98 3.07
CA VAL A 79 -18.70 -5.71 2.35
C VAL A 79 -19.98 -5.69 1.54
N LYS A 80 -20.60 -4.52 1.43
CA LYS A 80 -21.82 -4.36 0.62
C LYS A 80 -21.53 -4.48 -0.88
N ASN A 81 -20.38 -3.96 -1.31
CA ASN A 81 -19.99 -3.89 -2.72
C ASN A 81 -18.66 -4.62 -2.92
N PRO A 82 -18.63 -5.95 -3.08
CA PRO A 82 -17.40 -6.65 -3.44
C PRO A 82 -16.96 -6.21 -4.84
N ILE A 83 -15.68 -5.93 -5.01
CA ILE A 83 -15.10 -5.42 -6.26
C ILE A 83 -13.81 -6.16 -6.59
N VAL A 84 -13.43 -6.09 -7.87
CA VAL A 84 -12.11 -6.49 -8.34
C VAL A 84 -11.50 -5.29 -9.05
N LEU A 85 -10.34 -4.86 -8.59
CA LEU A 85 -9.59 -3.76 -9.18
C LEU A 85 -8.44 -4.31 -10.03
N GLU A 86 -8.20 -3.69 -11.18
CA GLU A 86 -7.04 -3.91 -12.02
C GLU A 86 -5.96 -2.87 -11.67
N TYR A 87 -4.74 -3.03 -12.17
CA TYR A 87 -3.64 -2.13 -11.81
C TYR A 87 -3.91 -0.69 -12.24
N GLU A 88 -4.52 -0.52 -13.42
CA GLU A 88 -4.89 0.77 -13.97
C GLU A 88 -5.93 1.52 -13.12
N ASP A 89 -6.80 0.78 -12.44
CA ASP A 89 -7.81 1.38 -11.55
C ASP A 89 -7.17 2.09 -10.35
N MET A 90 -5.97 1.67 -9.96
CA MET A 90 -5.25 2.26 -8.83
C MET A 90 -4.91 3.75 -9.06
N PHE A 91 -4.76 4.16 -10.30
CA PHE A 91 -4.43 5.55 -10.66
C PHE A 91 -5.65 6.47 -10.65
N GLY A 92 -6.83 5.92 -10.44
CA GLY A 92 -8.06 6.70 -10.27
C GLY A 92 -8.27 7.23 -8.85
N PHE A 93 -7.52 6.75 -7.87
CA PHE A 93 -7.61 7.21 -6.49
C PHE A 93 -6.89 8.54 -6.28
N LYS A 94 -7.30 9.28 -5.24
CA LYS A 94 -6.63 10.53 -4.86
C LYS A 94 -5.21 10.25 -4.39
N VAL A 95 -4.24 10.69 -5.19
CA VAL A 95 -2.83 10.49 -4.87
C VAL A 95 -2.43 11.35 -3.68
N ILE A 96 -1.79 10.71 -2.72
CA ILE A 96 -1.15 11.35 -1.58
C ILE A 96 0.30 10.91 -1.47
N SER A 97 1.11 11.69 -0.79
CA SER A 97 2.47 11.33 -0.47
C SER A 97 2.81 11.59 0.99
N GLN A 98 3.62 10.71 1.56
CA GLN A 98 4.15 10.90 2.91
C GLN A 98 5.58 10.40 3.02
N VAL A 99 6.37 11.07 3.84
CA VAL A 99 7.66 10.53 4.30
C VAL A 99 7.43 9.82 5.62
N SER A 100 7.76 8.56 5.66
CA SER A 100 7.69 7.79 6.91
C SER A 100 8.79 6.76 7.01
N ARG A 101 9.05 6.36 8.26
CA ARG A 101 10.01 5.33 8.59
C ARG A 101 9.33 3.97 8.62
N LEU A 102 9.96 3.00 7.99
CA LEU A 102 9.67 1.59 8.18
C LEU A 102 10.66 1.06 9.21
N LYS A 103 10.14 0.48 10.30
CA LYS A 103 10.93 -0.11 11.40
C LYS A 103 10.89 -1.62 11.29
N CYS A 104 12.04 -2.27 11.26
CA CYS A 104 12.13 -3.72 11.30
C CYS A 104 12.34 -4.24 12.72
N VAL A 105 11.86 -5.45 13.00
CA VAL A 105 12.14 -6.17 14.25
C VAL A 105 13.60 -6.62 14.33
N GLU A 106 14.31 -6.66 13.21
CA GLU A 106 15.73 -6.97 13.11
C GLU A 106 16.63 -5.76 13.44
N CYS A 107 16.12 -4.77 14.20
CA CYS A 107 16.87 -3.62 14.71
C CYS A 107 17.42 -2.67 13.63
N TRP A 108 16.80 -2.58 12.47
CA TRP A 108 17.07 -1.56 11.48
C TRP A 108 15.82 -0.74 11.14
N SER A 109 16.01 0.43 10.61
CA SER A 109 14.93 1.21 10.04
C SER A 109 15.42 2.11 8.91
N ALA A 110 14.53 2.41 7.97
CA ALA A 110 14.82 3.31 6.88
C ALA A 110 13.62 4.23 6.60
N LYS A 111 13.90 5.43 6.08
CA LYS A 111 12.88 6.37 5.63
C LYS A 111 12.75 6.30 4.13
N ALA A 112 11.52 6.47 3.64
CA ALA A 112 11.25 6.70 2.24
C ALA A 112 10.08 7.66 2.08
N LYS A 113 9.99 8.28 0.91
CA LYS A 113 8.79 8.93 0.42
C LYS A 113 7.92 7.87 -0.23
N TRP A 114 6.72 7.69 0.30
CA TRP A 114 5.72 6.76 -0.19
C TRP A 114 4.62 7.53 -0.89
N GLU A 115 4.19 7.07 -2.05
CA GLU A 115 3.13 7.70 -2.84
C GLU A 115 2.08 6.66 -3.21
N GLY A 116 0.82 7.03 -3.03
CA GLY A 116 -0.31 6.14 -3.25
C GLY A 116 -1.61 6.80 -2.79
N PHE A 117 -2.50 6.07 -2.12
CA PHE A 117 -3.80 6.57 -1.70
C PHE A 117 -4.16 6.06 -0.31
N HIS A 118 -5.07 6.75 0.37
CA HIS A 118 -5.54 6.31 1.70
C HIS A 118 -6.37 5.05 1.60
N PHE A 119 -6.23 4.14 2.57
CA PHE A 119 -7.07 2.94 2.64
C PHE A 119 -8.56 3.29 2.73
N GLN A 120 -8.90 4.44 3.30
CA GLN A 120 -10.27 4.94 3.35
C GLN A 120 -10.96 5.08 1.98
N GLU A 121 -10.20 5.29 0.91
CA GLU A 121 -10.74 5.30 -0.47
C GLU A 121 -11.36 3.95 -0.83
N LEU A 122 -10.71 2.84 -0.45
CA LEU A 122 -11.26 1.49 -0.65
C LEU A 122 -12.50 1.27 0.23
N ILE A 123 -12.46 1.70 1.48
CA ILE A 123 -13.63 1.61 2.40
C ILE A 123 -14.85 2.31 1.79
N ALA A 124 -14.67 3.50 1.25
CA ALA A 124 -15.76 4.26 0.63
C ALA A 124 -16.39 3.53 -0.57
N LEU A 125 -15.58 2.77 -1.33
CA LEU A 125 -16.07 1.98 -2.46
C LEU A 125 -16.80 0.72 -2.02
N VAL A 126 -16.19 -0.08 -1.13
CA VAL A 126 -16.69 -1.42 -0.80
C VAL A 126 -17.80 -1.39 0.24
N LYS A 127 -17.87 -0.33 1.06
CA LYS A 127 -18.86 -0.13 2.14
C LYS A 127 -18.91 -1.36 3.05
N PRO A 128 -17.94 -1.50 3.98
CA PRO A 128 -17.92 -2.62 4.91
C PRO A 128 -19.20 -2.73 5.71
N ASP A 129 -19.60 -3.97 6.04
CA ASP A 129 -20.65 -4.24 7.01
C ASP A 129 -20.25 -3.63 8.37
N PRO A 130 -21.20 -3.06 9.15
CA PRO A 130 -20.91 -2.52 10.47
C PRO A 130 -20.33 -3.54 11.46
N LYS A 131 -20.50 -4.84 11.22
CA LYS A 131 -19.92 -5.93 12.02
C LYS A 131 -18.48 -6.26 11.60
N ALA A 132 -18.01 -5.80 10.45
CA ALA A 132 -16.65 -6.03 9.99
C ALA A 132 -15.67 -5.32 10.92
N ARG A 133 -14.79 -6.06 11.57
CA ARG A 133 -13.78 -5.54 12.51
C ARG A 133 -12.36 -5.71 12.02
N PHE A 134 -12.13 -6.70 11.17
CA PHE A 134 -10.80 -7.09 10.71
C PHE A 134 -10.71 -7.04 9.19
N VAL A 135 -9.52 -6.77 8.71
CA VAL A 135 -9.19 -6.79 7.28
C VAL A 135 -7.94 -7.63 7.09
N TYR A 136 -8.04 -8.64 6.26
CA TYR A 136 -6.95 -9.52 5.90
C TYR A 136 -6.36 -9.09 4.57
N PHE A 137 -5.06 -9.08 4.50
CA PHE A 137 -4.28 -8.87 3.29
C PHE A 137 -3.55 -10.16 2.96
N LYS A 138 -3.74 -10.66 1.74
CA LYS A 138 -2.93 -11.76 1.19
C LYS A 138 -1.93 -11.21 0.19
N SER A 139 -0.81 -11.87 0.08
CA SER A 139 0.34 -11.47 -0.70
C SER A 139 0.73 -12.55 -1.70
N ALA A 140 1.35 -12.17 -2.81
CA ALA A 140 1.77 -13.11 -3.85
C ALA A 140 2.90 -14.05 -3.41
N ASP A 141 3.64 -13.71 -2.35
CA ASP A 141 4.65 -14.58 -1.73
C ASP A 141 4.08 -15.48 -0.62
N SER A 142 2.75 -15.69 -0.61
CA SER A 142 2.00 -16.47 0.38
C SER A 142 2.00 -15.86 1.80
N TYR A 143 2.57 -14.66 1.98
CA TYR A 143 2.45 -13.94 3.22
C TYR A 143 1.02 -13.41 3.41
N TYR A 144 0.57 -13.35 4.65
CA TYR A 144 -0.71 -12.73 4.98
C TYR A 144 -0.61 -11.98 6.31
N GLU A 145 -1.44 -10.97 6.46
CA GLU A 145 -1.54 -10.19 7.68
C GLU A 145 -2.96 -9.66 7.88
N SER A 146 -3.29 -9.39 9.14
CA SER A 146 -4.56 -8.79 9.50
C SER A 146 -4.38 -7.49 10.29
N PHE A 147 -5.32 -6.59 10.10
CA PHE A 147 -5.46 -5.35 10.83
C PHE A 147 -6.87 -5.20 11.35
N THR A 148 -7.06 -4.43 12.41
CA THR A 148 -8.39 -3.93 12.71
C THR A 148 -8.77 -2.84 11.71
N LEU A 149 -10.06 -2.72 11.41
CA LEU A 149 -10.55 -1.67 10.53
C LEU A 149 -10.18 -0.27 11.08
N GLU A 150 -10.26 -0.10 12.42
CA GLU A 150 -9.84 1.10 13.10
C GLU A 150 -8.37 1.48 12.86
N GLU A 151 -7.47 0.50 12.80
CA GLU A 151 -6.07 0.74 12.48
C GLU A 151 -5.90 1.25 11.06
N LEU A 152 -6.68 0.74 10.11
CA LEU A 152 -6.55 1.06 8.69
C LEU A 152 -7.12 2.44 8.31
N ILE A 153 -8.09 2.95 9.07
CA ILE A 153 -8.63 4.30 8.83
C ILE A 153 -7.74 5.44 9.32
N ARG A 154 -6.64 5.14 10.00
CA ARG A 154 -5.70 6.18 10.45
C ARG A 154 -5.11 6.94 9.27
N SER A 155 -4.97 8.24 9.42
CA SER A 155 -4.57 9.17 8.36
C SER A 155 -3.22 8.87 7.68
N ARG A 156 -2.34 8.09 8.33
CA ARG A 156 -1.04 7.73 7.79
C ARG A 156 -0.96 6.30 7.25
N VAL A 157 -2.10 5.60 7.16
CA VAL A 157 -2.16 4.29 6.52
C VAL A 157 -2.50 4.46 5.05
N ILE A 158 -1.59 4.03 4.19
CA ILE A 158 -1.71 4.23 2.75
C ILE A 158 -1.42 2.95 1.98
N MET A 159 -2.14 2.78 0.89
CA MET A 159 -1.87 1.82 -0.16
C MET A 159 -0.88 2.48 -1.14
N VAL A 160 0.27 1.87 -1.33
CA VAL A 160 1.41 2.50 -2.01
C VAL A 160 1.67 1.86 -3.35
N LEU A 161 1.89 2.70 -4.35
CA LEU A 161 2.23 2.35 -5.72
C LEU A 161 3.63 2.79 -6.10
N ARG A 162 4.18 3.83 -5.41
CA ARG A 162 5.47 4.42 -5.73
C ARG A 162 6.29 4.66 -4.47
N MET A 163 7.60 4.54 -4.63
CA MET A 163 8.58 4.81 -3.58
C MET A 163 9.65 5.77 -4.13
N ASN A 164 9.89 6.87 -3.43
CA ASN A 164 10.90 7.88 -3.81
C ASN A 164 10.71 8.42 -5.25
N GLY A 165 9.45 8.62 -5.68
CA GLY A 165 9.12 9.15 -7.00
C GLY A 165 9.14 8.12 -8.13
N GLN A 166 9.52 6.86 -7.87
CA GLN A 166 9.55 5.79 -8.86
C GLN A 166 8.46 4.73 -8.54
N PRO A 167 7.93 4.02 -9.54
CA PRO A 167 7.11 2.85 -9.29
C PRO A 167 7.80 1.91 -8.30
N LEU A 168 7.02 1.20 -7.50
CA LEU A 168 7.59 0.18 -6.61
C LEU A 168 8.41 -0.81 -7.41
N SER A 169 9.61 -1.13 -6.92
CA SER A 169 10.34 -2.28 -7.45
C SER A 169 9.73 -3.58 -6.95
N LYS A 170 10.08 -4.68 -7.62
CA LYS A 170 9.75 -6.04 -7.17
C LYS A 170 10.06 -6.22 -5.68
N ASP A 171 11.24 -5.83 -5.23
CA ASP A 171 11.71 -6.04 -3.85
C ASP A 171 10.94 -5.21 -2.82
N HIS A 172 10.41 -4.08 -3.26
CA HIS A 172 9.67 -3.16 -2.41
C HIS A 172 8.15 -3.34 -2.46
N GLY A 173 7.65 -4.36 -3.19
CA GLY A 173 6.26 -4.75 -3.11
C GLY A 173 5.39 -4.38 -4.31
N PHE A 174 5.99 -4.22 -5.52
CA PHE A 174 5.21 -4.05 -6.75
C PHE A 174 4.18 -5.18 -6.94
N PRO A 175 2.95 -4.92 -7.38
CA PRO A 175 2.42 -3.62 -7.80
C PRO A 175 1.82 -2.77 -6.67
N LEU A 176 1.51 -3.36 -5.52
CA LEU A 176 0.80 -2.69 -4.43
C LEU A 176 1.31 -3.17 -3.07
N ARG A 177 1.57 -2.22 -2.19
CA ARG A 177 1.90 -2.52 -0.79
C ARG A 177 1.15 -1.65 0.20
N LEU A 178 1.09 -2.10 1.45
CA LEU A 178 0.59 -1.33 2.58
C LEU A 178 1.75 -0.63 3.30
N ILE A 179 1.54 0.61 3.72
CA ILE A 179 2.40 1.32 4.68
C ILE A 179 1.54 1.78 5.86
N ALA A 180 1.86 1.26 7.04
CA ALA A 180 1.30 1.63 8.34
C ALA A 180 2.47 2.01 9.28
N PRO A 181 2.88 3.28 9.35
CA PRO A 181 4.14 3.69 10.00
C PRO A 181 4.23 3.43 11.50
N PHE A 182 3.10 3.22 12.17
CA PHE A 182 3.02 2.88 13.58
C PHE A 182 3.24 1.38 13.86
N LYS A 183 3.32 0.57 12.81
CA LYS A 183 3.59 -0.87 12.89
C LYS A 183 5.02 -1.19 12.48
N TYR A 184 5.51 -2.35 12.91
CA TYR A 184 6.77 -2.90 12.42
C TYR A 184 6.68 -3.34 10.95
N GLY A 185 7.85 -3.51 10.33
CA GLY A 185 7.99 -3.78 8.90
C GLY A 185 7.21 -4.99 8.40
N TYR A 186 7.14 -6.06 9.18
CA TYR A 186 6.39 -7.26 8.81
C TYR A 186 4.88 -6.99 8.61
N LYS A 187 4.30 -6.05 9.35
CA LYS A 187 2.93 -5.61 9.15
C LYS A 187 2.70 -4.81 7.85
N ASN A 188 3.74 -4.30 7.22
CA ASN A 188 3.65 -3.51 5.99
C ASN A 188 3.66 -4.43 4.77
N VAL A 189 2.53 -5.10 4.51
CA VAL A 189 2.37 -6.15 3.50
C VAL A 189 2.80 -5.68 2.12
N LYS A 190 3.55 -6.52 1.40
CA LYS A 190 4.01 -6.33 0.03
C LYS A 190 3.23 -7.24 -0.93
N TYR A 191 3.27 -6.94 -2.22
CA TYR A 191 2.72 -7.81 -3.28
C TYR A 191 1.26 -8.17 -3.05
N ILE A 192 0.45 -7.24 -2.57
CA ILE A 192 -0.94 -7.51 -2.16
C ILE A 192 -1.74 -8.04 -3.35
N THR A 193 -2.40 -9.19 -3.15
CA THR A 193 -3.22 -9.87 -4.16
C THR A 193 -4.67 -10.03 -3.75
N SER A 194 -5.02 -9.85 -2.49
CA SER A 194 -6.42 -9.79 -2.07
C SER A 194 -6.61 -9.06 -0.74
N ILE A 195 -7.80 -8.50 -0.57
CA ILE A 195 -8.24 -7.86 0.69
C ILE A 195 -9.58 -8.48 1.06
N GLU A 196 -9.70 -8.92 2.31
CA GLU A 196 -10.92 -9.58 2.81
C GLU A 196 -11.34 -8.98 4.15
N PHE A 197 -12.61 -8.54 4.24
CA PHE A 197 -13.21 -7.99 5.44
C PHE A 197 -13.92 -9.09 6.24
N SER A 198 -13.75 -9.10 7.59
CA SER A 198 -14.26 -10.13 8.49
C SER A 198 -14.66 -9.54 9.84
N ASP A 199 -15.54 -10.22 10.56
CA ASP A 199 -15.91 -9.94 11.96
C ASP A 199 -14.98 -10.63 12.97
N SER A 200 -14.24 -11.64 12.53
CA SER A 200 -13.35 -12.47 13.34
C SER A 200 -11.90 -12.38 12.86
N ARG A 201 -10.96 -12.74 13.77
CA ARG A 201 -9.52 -12.75 13.52
C ARG A 201 -9.02 -14.19 13.46
#